data_cb1a573cabfe7c7f1db761ff5c08d5d4
#
_entry.id   cb1a573cabfe7c7f1db761ff5c08d5d4
#
_cell.length_a   1.000
_cell.length_b   1.000
_cell.length_c   1.000
_cell.angle_alpha   90.00
_cell.angle_beta   90.00
_cell.angle_gamma   90.00
#
_symmetry.space_group_name_H-M   'P 1'
#
loop_
_entity.id
_entity.type
_entity.pdbx_description
1 polymer ?
#
loop_
_entity_poly.entity_id
_entity_poly.type
_entity_poly.pdbx_seq_one_letter_code
_entity_poly.pdbx_strand_id
1 'polypeptide(L)'
;PKWEGVNIPVDFKTANKVGNFRTKVRNGSVKMMNDVISNLDFKVPDEKTIVIESHRLPQKSVLILHSCFGTKINSTLKIILETMLDASLASKVKSSSDAYRILLSVESKFTKKHITDVFFSNFDINEIMSVALKGKNDVTWKTFCVGKKFGFYDRGDVYVKNEVRYDFERNINTPLVKEAFRELFHEKFDLEGAQKIIELIKQNEIEIEWIDVDKFSKLAEPVLDQTVMSYTNPASIDKEMLLKVRKRLMETKQRLICVRCGLWQRVMTPNETHPLKCKYCKGQQITCTYEYDHELVK
;
A
#
# COMPACT_ATOMS: atom_id res chain seq x y z
N PRO A 1 17.04 -17.25 -11.48
CA PRO A 1 15.88 -16.47 -11.05
C PRO A 1 16.36 -15.29 -10.18
N LYS A 2 16.10 -14.07 -10.62
CA LYS A 2 16.31 -12.92 -9.73
C LYS A 2 15.27 -13.01 -8.62
N TRP A 3 15.73 -13.21 -7.40
CA TRP A 3 14.89 -13.10 -6.23
C TRP A 3 14.69 -11.59 -5.98
N GLU A 4 13.56 -11.06 -6.39
CA GLU A 4 13.13 -9.74 -5.98
C GLU A 4 12.60 -9.88 -4.56
N GLY A 5 13.24 -9.24 -3.59
CA GLY A 5 12.94 -9.38 -2.17
C GLY A 5 11.46 -9.22 -1.88
N VAL A 6 10.83 -10.29 -1.48
CA VAL A 6 9.45 -10.26 -0.97
C VAL A 6 9.51 -9.62 0.40
N ASN A 7 8.67 -8.62 0.67
CA ASN A 7 8.48 -8.09 2.02
C ASN A 7 7.96 -9.21 2.92
N ILE A 8 8.85 -9.78 3.74
CA ILE A 8 8.48 -10.82 4.70
C ILE A 8 7.57 -10.18 5.75
N PRO A 9 6.36 -10.73 6.00
CA PRO A 9 5.47 -10.20 7.02
C PRO A 9 6.15 -10.28 8.39
N VAL A 10 6.14 -9.19 9.13
CA VAL A 10 6.60 -9.16 10.53
C VAL A 10 5.44 -9.57 11.42
N ASP A 11 5.65 -10.54 12.29
CA ASP A 11 4.66 -10.98 13.25
C ASP A 11 4.49 -9.99 14.41
N PHE A 12 3.39 -10.16 15.16
CA PHE A 12 3.05 -9.32 16.32
C PHE A 12 4.15 -9.29 17.38
N LYS A 13 4.71 -10.47 17.74
CA LYS A 13 5.73 -10.56 18.81
C LYS A 13 7.01 -9.83 18.42
N THR A 14 7.41 -9.96 17.16
CA THR A 14 8.60 -9.27 16.63
C THR A 14 8.38 -7.77 16.58
N ALA A 15 7.22 -7.32 16.13
CA ALA A 15 6.89 -5.90 16.09
C ALA A 15 6.87 -5.27 17.49
N ASN A 16 6.28 -5.95 18.48
CA ASN A 16 6.28 -5.50 19.87
C ASN A 16 7.69 -5.45 20.47
N LYS A 17 8.55 -6.44 20.19
CA LYS A 17 9.94 -6.38 20.63
C LYS A 17 10.66 -5.13 20.12
N VAL A 18 10.38 -4.71 18.88
CA VAL A 18 10.94 -3.48 18.31
C VAL A 18 10.39 -2.25 19.03
N GLY A 19 9.09 -2.19 19.32
CA GLY A 19 8.47 -1.12 20.13
C GLY A 19 9.13 -1.01 21.50
N ASN A 20 9.18 -2.11 22.24
CA ASN A 20 9.79 -2.17 23.56
C ASN A 20 11.30 -1.84 23.55
N PHE A 21 12.00 -2.22 22.49
CA PHE A 21 13.39 -1.84 22.31
C PHE A 21 13.55 -0.32 22.13
N ARG A 22 12.69 0.31 21.34
CA ARG A 22 12.67 1.78 21.16
C ARG A 22 12.45 2.49 22.50
N THR A 23 11.51 2.01 23.32
CA THR A 23 11.25 2.56 24.66
C THR A 23 12.48 2.42 25.57
N LYS A 24 13.19 1.28 25.53
CA LYS A 24 14.45 1.09 26.28
C LYS A 24 15.56 2.02 25.82
N VAL A 25 15.68 2.28 24.52
CA VAL A 25 16.64 3.26 23.97
C VAL A 25 16.30 4.67 24.46
N ARG A 26 15.03 5.07 24.41
CA ARG A 26 14.56 6.37 24.89
C ARG A 26 14.85 6.61 26.37
N ASN A 27 14.66 5.57 27.18
CA ASN A 27 14.88 5.62 28.64
C ASN A 27 16.37 5.48 29.04
N GLY A 28 17.28 5.40 28.07
CA GLY A 28 18.72 5.24 28.34
C GLY A 28 19.13 3.86 28.87
N SER A 29 18.20 2.89 28.92
CA SER A 29 18.48 1.52 29.40
C SER A 29 19.37 0.74 28.42
N VAL A 30 19.44 1.17 27.16
CA VAL A 30 20.33 0.63 26.13
C VAL A 30 21.14 1.79 25.55
N LYS A 31 22.46 1.71 25.68
CA LYS A 31 23.40 2.66 25.06
C LYS A 31 23.44 2.44 23.55
N MET A 32 22.51 2.99 22.85
CA MET A 32 22.51 3.02 21.39
C MET A 32 22.25 4.47 20.97
N MET A 33 23.20 5.08 20.27
CA MET A 33 22.98 6.38 19.65
C MET A 33 22.00 6.22 18.50
N ASN A 34 20.74 6.46 18.77
CA ASN A 34 19.70 6.54 17.75
C ASN A 34 19.05 7.91 17.80
N ASP A 35 19.62 8.85 17.03
CA ASP A 35 19.16 10.23 16.94
C ASP A 35 17.67 10.35 16.57
N VAL A 36 17.13 9.34 15.88
CA VAL A 36 15.72 9.32 15.51
C VAL A 36 14.80 9.19 16.73
N ILE A 37 15.14 8.32 17.68
CA ILE A 37 14.32 8.06 18.88
C ILE A 37 14.58 9.10 19.95
N SER A 38 15.84 9.51 20.11
CA SER A 38 16.23 10.48 21.13
C SER A 38 15.63 11.87 20.89
N ASN A 39 15.42 12.24 19.63
CA ASN A 39 14.91 13.57 19.23
C ASN A 39 13.39 13.58 18.97
N LEU A 40 12.64 12.56 19.41
CA LEU A 40 11.16 12.62 19.32
C LEU A 40 10.61 13.55 20.39
N ASP A 41 9.72 14.46 19.99
CA ASP A 41 9.01 15.37 20.88
C ASP A 41 7.74 14.75 21.50
N PHE A 42 7.54 13.45 21.29
CA PHE A 42 6.37 12.69 21.71
C PHE A 42 6.74 11.31 22.29
N LYS A 43 5.76 10.61 22.88
CA LYS A 43 5.95 9.25 23.41
C LYS A 43 6.44 8.31 22.31
N VAL A 44 7.30 7.36 22.69
CA VAL A 44 7.74 6.34 21.74
C VAL A 44 6.61 5.35 21.50
N PRO A 45 6.22 5.10 20.25
CA PRO A 45 5.22 4.09 19.93
C PRO A 45 5.72 2.69 20.32
N ASP A 46 4.95 2.00 21.13
CA ASP A 46 5.24 0.66 21.64
C ASP A 46 3.97 -0.22 21.70
N GLU A 47 3.99 -1.29 22.50
CA GLU A 47 2.85 -2.20 22.64
C GLU A 47 1.63 -1.59 23.35
N LYS A 48 1.82 -0.50 24.10
CA LYS A 48 0.80 0.17 24.91
C LYS A 48 0.43 1.55 24.41
N THR A 49 1.16 2.04 23.42
CA THR A 49 1.00 3.43 22.96
C THR A 49 0.96 3.48 21.43
N ILE A 50 -0.18 3.90 20.90
CA ILE A 50 -0.31 4.30 19.50
C ILE A 50 -0.11 5.82 19.45
N VAL A 51 0.81 6.28 18.61
CA VAL A 51 1.00 7.70 18.35
C VAL A 51 0.49 8.04 16.96
N ILE A 52 -0.33 9.08 16.87
CA ILE A 52 -0.89 9.55 15.61
C ILE A 52 -0.29 10.91 15.29
N GLU A 53 0.56 10.97 14.27
CA GLU A 53 1.01 12.22 13.68
C GLU A 53 -0.03 12.69 12.66
N SER A 54 -0.56 13.89 12.84
CA SER A 54 -1.55 14.54 11.97
C SER A 54 -0.92 15.73 11.27
N HIS A 55 -0.84 15.69 9.95
CA HIS A 55 -0.38 16.81 9.14
C HIS A 55 -1.53 17.32 8.27
N ARG A 56 -1.85 18.63 8.42
CA ARG A 56 -2.93 19.27 7.68
C ARG A 56 -2.40 20.09 6.54
N LEU A 57 -2.80 19.74 5.35
CA LEU A 57 -2.57 20.50 4.13
C LEU A 57 -3.85 21.28 3.76
N PRO A 58 -3.80 22.32 2.91
CA PRO A 58 -4.96 23.14 2.58
C PRO A 58 -6.19 22.38 2.08
N GLN A 59 -6.00 21.29 1.35
CA GLN A 59 -7.09 20.48 0.76
C GLN A 59 -7.06 19.01 1.19
N LYS A 60 -6.20 18.64 2.12
CA LYS A 60 -5.95 17.25 2.44
C LYS A 60 -5.42 17.11 3.87
N SER A 61 -5.84 16.08 4.56
CA SER A 61 -5.25 15.66 5.83
C SER A 61 -4.53 14.33 5.65
N VAL A 62 -3.33 14.23 6.20
CA VAL A 62 -2.54 12.99 6.22
C VAL A 62 -2.27 12.61 7.65
N LEU A 63 -2.54 11.36 8.00
CA LEU A 63 -2.30 10.81 9.33
C LEU A 63 -1.39 9.60 9.22
N ILE A 64 -0.49 9.50 10.17
CA ILE A 64 0.34 8.31 10.34
C ILE A 64 0.15 7.80 11.76
N LEU A 65 -0.47 6.63 11.85
CA LEU A 65 -0.61 5.90 13.10
C LEU A 65 0.62 5.02 13.27
N HIS A 66 1.44 5.31 14.25
CA HIS A 66 2.54 4.44 14.65
C HIS A 66 2.00 3.34 15.57
N SER A 67 2.03 2.10 15.07
CA SER A 67 1.41 0.93 15.69
C SER A 67 2.33 -0.29 15.56
N CYS A 68 2.92 -0.73 16.65
CA CYS A 68 3.88 -1.85 16.65
C CYS A 68 3.18 -3.22 16.71
N PHE A 69 2.18 -3.47 15.83
CA PHE A 69 1.35 -4.69 15.90
C PHE A 69 1.65 -5.72 14.80
N GLY A 70 2.59 -5.41 13.91
CA GLY A 70 2.99 -6.31 12.83
C GLY A 70 2.15 -6.15 11.56
N THR A 71 2.60 -6.81 10.49
CA THR A 71 2.09 -6.56 9.14
C THR A 71 0.62 -6.92 8.98
N LYS A 72 0.21 -8.11 9.45
CA LYS A 72 -1.17 -8.61 9.23
C LYS A 72 -2.21 -7.84 10.05
N ILE A 73 -1.89 -7.55 11.33
CA ILE A 73 -2.80 -6.78 12.20
C ILE A 73 -2.94 -5.36 11.65
N ASN A 74 -1.83 -4.69 11.32
CA ASN A 74 -1.88 -3.35 10.74
C ASN A 74 -2.63 -3.32 9.40
N SER A 75 -2.49 -4.36 8.58
CA SER A 75 -3.27 -4.49 7.33
C SER A 75 -4.77 -4.63 7.59
N THR A 76 -5.16 -5.36 8.64
CA THR A 76 -6.56 -5.49 9.05
C THR A 76 -7.12 -4.17 9.58
N LEU A 77 -6.42 -3.54 10.53
CA LEU A 77 -6.81 -2.25 11.09
C LEU A 77 -6.90 -1.16 10.01
N LYS A 78 -5.97 -1.16 9.06
CA LYS A 78 -5.99 -0.25 7.91
C LYS A 78 -7.30 -0.36 7.11
N ILE A 79 -7.73 -1.58 6.78
CA ILE A 79 -8.97 -1.80 6.02
C ILE A 79 -10.20 -1.36 6.83
N ILE A 80 -10.24 -1.65 8.12
CA ILE A 80 -11.33 -1.23 9.01
C ILE A 80 -11.41 0.29 9.06
N LEU A 81 -10.28 0.96 9.33
CA LEU A 81 -10.20 2.42 9.38
C LEU A 81 -10.61 3.04 8.04
N GLU A 82 -10.04 2.58 6.92
CA GLU A 82 -10.39 3.06 5.57
C GLU A 82 -11.91 2.97 5.34
N THR A 83 -12.50 1.80 5.60
CA THR A 83 -13.91 1.54 5.28
C THR A 83 -14.87 2.36 6.15
N MET A 84 -14.63 2.41 7.45
CA MET A 84 -15.49 3.13 8.38
C MET A 84 -15.35 4.64 8.23
N LEU A 85 -14.17 5.12 7.92
CA LEU A 85 -13.92 6.54 7.67
C LEU A 85 -14.46 7.00 6.32
N ASP A 86 -14.39 6.18 5.26
CA ASP A 86 -15.06 6.45 3.99
C ASP A 86 -16.56 6.72 4.22
N ALA A 87 -17.20 5.87 5.03
CA ALA A 87 -18.61 6.01 5.35
C ALA A 87 -18.92 7.25 6.21
N SER A 88 -18.08 7.54 7.21
CA SER A 88 -18.33 8.64 8.15
C SER A 88 -18.02 10.04 7.57
N LEU A 89 -17.02 10.13 6.70
CA LEU A 89 -16.55 11.40 6.13
C LEU A 89 -17.19 11.72 4.78
N ALA A 90 -17.95 10.80 4.19
CA ALA A 90 -18.45 10.86 2.80
C ALA A 90 -17.33 11.26 1.80
N SER A 91 -16.10 10.87 2.11
CA SER A 91 -14.88 11.21 1.35
C SER A 91 -13.98 9.99 1.31
N LYS A 92 -13.40 9.72 0.14
CA LYS A 92 -12.56 8.54 -0.03
C LYS A 92 -11.25 8.68 0.72
N VAL A 93 -11.00 7.76 1.64
CA VAL A 93 -9.74 7.61 2.37
C VAL A 93 -8.81 6.72 1.55
N LYS A 94 -7.59 7.18 1.34
CA LYS A 94 -6.51 6.36 0.79
C LYS A 94 -5.64 5.89 1.94
N SER A 95 -5.25 4.63 1.92
CA SER A 95 -4.50 4.03 3.03
C SER A 95 -3.32 3.19 2.55
N SER A 96 -2.28 3.13 3.39
CA SER A 96 -1.15 2.21 3.26
C SER A 96 -0.73 1.72 4.64
N SER A 97 -0.05 0.60 4.75
CA SER A 97 0.46 0.11 6.03
C SER A 97 1.73 -0.71 5.87
N ASP A 98 2.57 -0.66 6.88
CA ASP A 98 3.68 -1.57 7.11
C ASP A 98 3.56 -2.27 8.48
N ALA A 99 4.59 -2.96 8.93
CA ALA A 99 4.56 -3.67 10.22
C ALA A 99 4.45 -2.73 11.45
N TYR A 100 4.72 -1.45 11.29
CA TYR A 100 4.88 -0.48 12.39
C TYR A 100 4.03 0.76 12.22
N ARG A 101 3.31 0.92 11.08
CA ARG A 101 2.57 2.14 10.76
C ARG A 101 1.36 1.86 9.90
N ILE A 102 0.37 2.76 10.04
CA ILE A 102 -0.77 2.86 9.14
C ILE A 102 -0.84 4.31 8.69
N LEU A 103 -0.80 4.55 7.38
CA LEU A 103 -0.98 5.85 6.78
C LEU A 103 -2.41 5.97 6.25
N LEU A 104 -3.06 7.08 6.57
CA LEU A 104 -4.37 7.46 6.06
C LEU A 104 -4.30 8.85 5.44
N SER A 105 -4.98 9.04 4.32
CA SER A 105 -5.03 10.31 3.63
C SER A 105 -6.43 10.57 3.10
N VAL A 106 -6.99 11.73 3.40
CA VAL A 106 -8.34 12.13 3.04
C VAL A 106 -8.39 13.58 2.56
N GLU A 107 -9.26 13.85 1.58
CA GLU A 107 -9.51 15.20 1.04
C GLU A 107 -10.59 15.93 1.87
N SER A 108 -10.45 15.91 3.19
CA SER A 108 -11.34 16.57 4.13
C SER A 108 -10.62 16.85 5.45
N LYS A 109 -11.28 17.62 6.34
CA LYS A 109 -10.75 17.86 7.69
C LYS A 109 -10.88 16.59 8.53
N PHE A 110 -9.77 16.17 9.10
CA PHE A 110 -9.69 15.01 9.96
C PHE A 110 -9.44 15.45 11.41
N THR A 111 -10.06 14.78 12.37
CA THR A 111 -9.92 15.07 13.79
C THR A 111 -9.68 13.78 14.58
N LYS A 112 -9.11 13.91 15.77
CA LYS A 112 -8.93 12.79 16.71
C LYS A 112 -10.23 12.00 16.90
N LYS A 113 -11.37 12.72 16.98
CA LYS A 113 -12.69 12.13 17.21
C LYS A 113 -13.05 11.07 16.13
N HIS A 114 -12.75 11.32 14.86
CA HIS A 114 -13.06 10.36 13.78
C HIS A 114 -12.37 9.01 14.00
N ILE A 115 -11.10 9.02 14.46
CA ILE A 115 -10.36 7.76 14.75
C ILE A 115 -10.91 7.11 16.02
N THR A 116 -11.16 7.88 17.07
CA THR A 116 -11.68 7.32 18.32
C THR A 116 -13.07 6.73 18.12
N ASP A 117 -13.94 7.41 17.37
CA ASP A 117 -15.29 6.91 17.06
C ASP A 117 -15.24 5.55 16.34
N VAL A 118 -14.28 5.34 15.43
CA VAL A 118 -14.09 4.03 14.80
C VAL A 118 -13.71 2.97 15.81
N PHE A 119 -12.71 3.20 16.65
CA PHE A 119 -12.25 2.18 17.62
C PHE A 119 -13.29 1.89 18.71
N PHE A 120 -14.09 2.88 19.11
CA PHE A 120 -15.10 2.72 20.16
C PHE A 120 -16.48 2.30 19.65
N SER A 121 -16.70 2.26 18.35
CA SER A 121 -17.95 1.76 17.76
C SER A 121 -18.08 0.24 17.91
N ASN A 122 -19.32 -0.25 17.84
CA ASN A 122 -19.61 -1.67 17.81
C ASN A 122 -19.81 -2.13 16.36
N PHE A 123 -19.01 -3.09 15.92
CA PHE A 123 -19.10 -3.67 14.59
C PHE A 123 -18.54 -5.10 14.57
N ASP A 124 -18.96 -5.88 13.59
CA ASP A 124 -18.38 -7.18 13.32
C ASP A 124 -17.21 -7.00 12.31
N ILE A 125 -16.00 -7.37 12.74
CA ILE A 125 -14.80 -7.30 11.90
C ILE A 125 -14.97 -8.13 10.62
N ASN A 126 -15.57 -9.32 10.71
CA ASN A 126 -15.73 -10.20 9.55
C ASN A 126 -16.65 -9.55 8.52
N GLU A 127 -17.73 -8.91 8.97
CA GLU A 127 -18.66 -8.21 8.10
C GLU A 127 -17.98 -7.04 7.40
N ILE A 128 -17.29 -6.16 8.15
CA ILE A 128 -16.58 -5.02 7.58
C ILE A 128 -15.52 -5.48 6.58
N MET A 129 -14.70 -6.47 6.93
CA MET A 129 -13.66 -6.97 6.06
C MET A 129 -14.23 -7.59 4.79
N SER A 130 -15.33 -8.31 4.89
CA SER A 130 -16.00 -8.92 3.74
C SER A 130 -16.57 -7.87 2.79
N VAL A 131 -17.21 -6.82 3.32
CA VAL A 131 -17.72 -5.68 2.53
C VAL A 131 -16.59 -4.88 1.92
N ALA A 132 -15.57 -4.55 2.71
CA ALA A 132 -14.44 -3.73 2.29
C ALA A 132 -13.60 -4.35 1.17
N LEU A 133 -13.47 -5.66 1.17
CA LEU A 133 -12.66 -6.40 0.20
C LEU A 133 -13.45 -6.82 -1.03
N LYS A 134 -14.78 -6.77 -0.98
CA LYS A 134 -15.63 -7.13 -2.12
C LYS A 134 -15.25 -6.35 -3.37
N GLY A 135 -14.89 -7.08 -4.43
CA GLY A 135 -14.51 -6.49 -5.72
C GLY A 135 -13.11 -5.82 -5.75
N LYS A 136 -12.33 -5.86 -4.68
CA LYS A 136 -10.92 -5.43 -4.71
C LYS A 136 -10.06 -6.44 -5.49
N ASN A 137 -8.96 -5.96 -6.08
CA ASN A 137 -8.07 -6.79 -6.91
C ASN A 137 -7.55 -8.03 -6.21
N ASP A 138 -7.28 -7.94 -4.91
CA ASP A 138 -6.75 -9.05 -4.11
C ASP A 138 -7.74 -10.22 -4.05
N VAL A 139 -9.02 -9.93 -3.89
CA VAL A 139 -10.08 -10.96 -3.85
C VAL A 139 -10.29 -11.56 -5.22
N THR A 140 -10.34 -10.75 -6.28
CA THR A 140 -10.52 -11.27 -7.64
C THR A 140 -9.35 -12.15 -8.06
N TRP A 141 -8.11 -11.71 -7.77
CA TRP A 141 -6.93 -12.53 -8.01
C TRP A 141 -6.98 -13.86 -7.22
N LYS A 142 -7.35 -13.81 -5.95
CA LYS A 142 -7.47 -15.01 -5.12
C LYS A 142 -8.59 -15.93 -5.62
N THR A 143 -9.72 -15.37 -6.05
CA THR A 143 -10.82 -16.14 -6.66
C THR A 143 -10.34 -16.89 -7.91
N PHE A 144 -9.54 -16.24 -8.75
CA PHE A 144 -8.94 -16.91 -9.90
C PHE A 144 -7.99 -18.06 -9.49
N CYS A 145 -7.11 -17.82 -8.53
CA CYS A 145 -6.19 -18.84 -8.03
C CYS A 145 -6.91 -20.04 -7.43
N VAL A 146 -7.92 -19.80 -6.61
CA VAL A 146 -8.76 -20.86 -6.01
C VAL A 146 -9.60 -21.53 -7.09
N GLY A 147 -10.14 -20.76 -8.04
CA GLY A 147 -10.89 -21.29 -9.18
C GLY A 147 -10.10 -22.30 -10.00
N LYS A 148 -8.81 -22.04 -10.21
CA LYS A 148 -7.93 -23.04 -10.84
C LYS A 148 -7.77 -24.33 -10.02
N LYS A 149 -7.70 -24.22 -8.68
CA LYS A 149 -7.63 -25.39 -7.80
C LYS A 149 -8.93 -26.21 -7.80
N PHE A 150 -10.05 -25.55 -7.95
CA PHE A 150 -11.38 -26.16 -8.00
C PHE A 150 -11.79 -26.65 -9.39
N GLY A 151 -10.96 -26.38 -10.42
CA GLY A 151 -11.30 -26.72 -11.81
C GLY A 151 -12.39 -25.83 -12.42
N PHE A 152 -12.63 -24.66 -11.84
CA PHE A 152 -13.54 -23.66 -12.39
C PHE A 152 -12.90 -22.89 -13.55
N TYR A 153 -11.58 -22.72 -13.50
CA TYR A 153 -10.75 -22.23 -14.60
C TYR A 153 -9.79 -23.32 -15.02
N ASP A 154 -9.50 -23.41 -16.31
CA ASP A 154 -8.50 -24.31 -16.86
C ASP A 154 -7.08 -23.89 -16.49
N ARG A 155 -6.14 -24.86 -16.55
CA ARG A 155 -4.72 -24.57 -16.23
C ARG A 155 -4.10 -23.52 -17.16
N GLY A 156 -4.55 -23.48 -18.42
CA GLY A 156 -4.10 -22.57 -19.45
C GLY A 156 -4.72 -21.17 -19.37
N ASP A 157 -5.79 -20.98 -18.60
CA ASP A 157 -6.49 -19.69 -18.53
C ASP A 157 -5.59 -18.59 -17.98
N VAL A 158 -5.68 -17.42 -18.59
CA VAL A 158 -4.98 -16.22 -18.17
C VAL A 158 -5.92 -15.37 -17.30
N TYR A 159 -5.37 -14.74 -16.28
CA TYR A 159 -6.14 -13.83 -15.43
C TYR A 159 -6.60 -12.59 -16.19
N VAL A 160 -7.89 -12.49 -16.44
CA VAL A 160 -8.55 -11.29 -16.98
C VAL A 160 -9.44 -10.68 -15.89
N LYS A 161 -8.98 -9.55 -15.33
CA LYS A 161 -9.57 -8.93 -14.13
C LYS A 161 -11.08 -8.75 -14.20
N ASN A 162 -11.61 -8.24 -15.31
CA ASN A 162 -13.05 -7.95 -15.44
C ASN A 162 -13.90 -9.22 -15.54
N GLU A 163 -13.40 -10.26 -16.19
CA GLU A 163 -14.07 -11.55 -16.28
C GLU A 163 -14.13 -12.22 -14.90
N VAL A 164 -12.99 -12.30 -14.23
CA VAL A 164 -12.93 -12.89 -12.88
C VAL A 164 -13.76 -12.09 -11.87
N ARG A 165 -13.84 -10.76 -12.02
CA ARG A 165 -14.71 -9.93 -11.19
C ARG A 165 -16.18 -10.27 -11.40
N TYR A 166 -16.60 -10.46 -12.65
CA TYR A 166 -17.95 -10.87 -12.99
C TYR A 166 -18.26 -12.25 -12.42
N ASP A 167 -17.34 -13.21 -12.57
CA ASP A 167 -17.48 -14.54 -12.00
C ASP A 167 -17.54 -14.52 -10.47
N PHE A 168 -16.73 -13.68 -9.82
CA PHE A 168 -16.77 -13.45 -8.39
C PHE A 168 -18.15 -12.96 -7.94
N GLU A 169 -18.71 -11.95 -8.61
CA GLU A 169 -20.02 -11.38 -8.27
C GLU A 169 -21.16 -12.40 -8.42
N ARG A 170 -21.11 -13.23 -9.47
CA ARG A 170 -22.09 -14.31 -9.68
C ARG A 170 -21.98 -15.44 -8.69
N ASN A 171 -20.79 -15.73 -8.21
CA ASN A 171 -20.49 -16.87 -7.35
C ASN A 171 -20.26 -16.49 -5.88
N ILE A 172 -20.70 -15.31 -5.45
CA ILE A 172 -20.34 -14.72 -4.15
C ILE A 172 -20.70 -15.61 -2.95
N ASN A 173 -21.76 -16.38 -3.06
CA ASN A 173 -22.24 -17.27 -1.99
C ASN A 173 -21.72 -18.71 -2.10
N THR A 174 -20.94 -19.01 -3.12
CA THR A 174 -20.45 -20.37 -3.38
C THR A 174 -19.21 -20.71 -2.53
N PRO A 175 -18.89 -22.01 -2.36
CA PRO A 175 -17.67 -22.46 -1.71
C PRO A 175 -16.40 -21.88 -2.34
N LEU A 176 -16.40 -21.64 -3.65
CA LEU A 176 -15.28 -21.04 -4.39
C LEU A 176 -14.89 -19.67 -3.79
N VAL A 177 -15.85 -18.77 -3.67
CA VAL A 177 -15.60 -17.41 -3.17
C VAL A 177 -15.34 -17.42 -1.67
N LYS A 178 -16.04 -18.25 -0.90
CA LYS A 178 -15.77 -18.44 0.53
C LYS A 178 -14.33 -18.89 0.78
N GLU A 179 -13.84 -19.84 0.00
CA GLU A 179 -12.45 -20.30 0.10
C GLU A 179 -11.45 -19.24 -0.33
N ALA A 180 -11.75 -18.45 -1.37
CA ALA A 180 -10.93 -17.34 -1.79
C ALA A 180 -10.77 -16.28 -0.66
N PHE A 181 -11.85 -15.95 0.05
CA PHE A 181 -11.78 -15.08 1.24
C PHE A 181 -10.98 -15.74 2.37
N ARG A 182 -11.22 -17.04 2.66
CA ARG A 182 -10.50 -17.75 3.71
C ARG A 182 -8.99 -17.75 3.47
N GLU A 183 -8.55 -18.09 2.25
CA GLU A 183 -7.13 -18.04 1.89
C GLU A 183 -6.57 -16.63 1.99
N LEU A 184 -7.30 -15.62 1.49
CA LEU A 184 -6.86 -14.23 1.54
C LEU A 184 -6.72 -13.73 2.97
N PHE A 185 -7.68 -14.04 3.85
CA PHE A 185 -7.62 -13.66 5.26
C PHE A 185 -6.42 -14.31 5.94
N HIS A 186 -6.23 -15.61 5.73
CA HIS A 186 -5.08 -16.31 6.31
C HIS A 186 -3.72 -15.77 5.82
N GLU A 187 -3.61 -15.39 4.56
CA GLU A 187 -2.35 -14.90 4.00
C GLU A 187 -2.01 -13.47 4.42
N LYS A 188 -2.99 -12.54 4.35
CA LYS A 188 -2.74 -11.10 4.41
C LYS A 188 -3.22 -10.42 5.69
N PHE A 189 -4.13 -11.03 6.44
CA PHE A 189 -4.80 -10.40 7.56
C PHE A 189 -4.71 -11.23 8.84
N ASP A 190 -4.93 -10.58 9.98
CA ASP A 190 -5.09 -11.18 11.31
C ASP A 190 -6.28 -10.51 12.00
N LEU A 191 -7.47 -11.12 11.82
CA LEU A 191 -8.72 -10.56 12.33
C LEU A 191 -8.80 -10.71 13.85
N GLU A 192 -8.37 -11.85 14.39
CA GLU A 192 -8.39 -12.09 15.83
C GLU A 192 -7.42 -11.17 16.57
N GLY A 193 -6.21 -10.99 16.02
CA GLY A 193 -5.24 -10.04 16.55
C GLY A 193 -5.75 -8.60 16.52
N ALA A 194 -6.37 -8.18 15.42
CA ALA A 194 -6.96 -6.85 15.29
C ALA A 194 -8.13 -6.65 16.28
N GLN A 195 -8.98 -7.65 16.47
CA GLN A 195 -10.06 -7.62 17.46
C GLN A 195 -9.51 -7.38 18.86
N LYS A 196 -8.48 -8.14 19.27
CA LYS A 196 -7.83 -7.97 20.57
C LYS A 196 -7.25 -6.56 20.76
N ILE A 197 -6.60 -6.02 19.73
CA ILE A 197 -6.08 -4.64 19.80
C ILE A 197 -7.20 -3.63 20.01
N ILE A 198 -8.32 -3.76 19.27
CA ILE A 198 -9.48 -2.88 19.44
C ILE A 198 -10.06 -3.01 20.86
N GLU A 199 -10.16 -4.21 21.39
CA GLU A 199 -10.61 -4.44 22.78
C GLU A 199 -9.70 -3.79 23.82
N LEU A 200 -8.37 -3.93 23.67
CA LEU A 200 -7.38 -3.29 24.53
C LEU A 200 -7.47 -1.75 24.47
N ILE A 201 -7.74 -1.19 23.28
CA ILE A 201 -8.01 0.26 23.14
C ILE A 201 -9.29 0.66 23.88
N LYS A 202 -10.38 -0.11 23.74
CA LYS A 202 -11.65 0.15 24.44
C LYS A 202 -11.52 0.06 25.96
N GLN A 203 -10.64 -0.83 26.46
CA GLN A 203 -10.32 -1.00 27.88
C GLN A 203 -9.32 0.02 28.42
N ASN A 204 -8.82 0.94 27.57
CA ASN A 204 -7.76 1.91 27.86
C ASN A 204 -6.43 1.27 28.29
N GLU A 205 -6.17 0.01 27.88
CA GLU A 205 -4.88 -0.63 28.06
C GLU A 205 -3.87 -0.20 26.99
N ILE A 206 -4.36 0.24 25.82
CA ILE A 206 -3.57 0.89 24.77
C ILE A 206 -4.01 2.34 24.68
N GLU A 207 -3.07 3.26 24.94
CA GLU A 207 -3.27 4.69 24.83
C GLU A 207 -3.13 5.19 23.39
N ILE A 208 -3.96 6.16 22.99
CA ILE A 208 -3.84 6.84 21.71
C ILE A 208 -3.42 8.29 21.95
N GLU A 209 -2.19 8.62 21.60
CA GLU A 209 -1.66 9.97 21.60
C GLU A 209 -1.85 10.62 20.24
N TRP A 210 -2.35 11.86 20.21
CA TRP A 210 -2.56 12.62 18.98
C TRP A 210 -1.68 13.86 18.97
N ILE A 211 -0.97 14.05 17.85
CA ILE A 211 -0.03 15.16 17.70
C ILE A 211 -0.27 15.78 16.32
N ASP A 212 -0.52 17.10 16.31
CA ASP A 212 -0.54 17.87 15.07
C ASP A 212 0.90 18.31 14.76
N VAL A 213 1.36 18.02 13.56
CA VAL A 213 2.75 18.27 13.13
C VAL A 213 2.79 19.07 11.84
N ASP A 214 3.76 19.99 11.75
CA ASP A 214 4.04 20.71 10.50
C ASP A 214 4.89 19.85 9.54
N LYS A 215 5.66 18.93 10.10
CA LYS A 215 6.48 17.95 9.36
C LYS A 215 6.49 16.62 10.10
N PHE A 216 6.32 15.54 9.36
CA PHE A 216 6.40 14.19 9.90
C PHE A 216 7.77 13.87 10.49
N SER A 217 7.78 13.07 11.54
CA SER A 217 9.01 12.55 12.15
C SER A 217 9.76 11.60 11.21
N LYS A 218 11.03 11.39 11.51
CA LYS A 218 11.83 10.36 10.80
C LYS A 218 11.29 8.94 10.97
N LEU A 219 10.50 8.68 12.01
CA LEU A 219 9.81 7.39 12.18
C LEU A 219 8.73 7.17 11.10
N ALA A 220 8.17 8.23 10.55
CA ALA A 220 7.13 8.20 9.54
C ALA A 220 7.67 7.99 8.12
N GLU A 221 8.92 8.40 7.85
CA GLU A 221 9.53 8.39 6.50
C GLU A 221 9.34 7.07 5.73
N PRO A 222 9.56 5.86 6.30
CA PRO A 222 9.47 4.62 5.53
C PRO A 222 8.11 4.33 4.92
N VAL A 223 7.01 4.75 5.56
CA VAL A 223 5.65 4.57 5.00
C VAL A 223 5.31 5.67 4.00
N LEU A 224 5.91 6.84 4.15
CA LEU A 224 5.80 7.93 3.18
C LEU A 224 6.53 7.60 1.88
N ASP A 225 7.73 7.04 1.95
CA ASP A 225 8.52 6.66 0.77
C ASP A 225 7.82 5.61 -0.10
N GLN A 226 7.08 4.69 0.51
CA GLN A 226 6.28 3.69 -0.21
C GLN A 226 5.09 4.31 -0.95
N THR A 227 4.63 5.48 -0.52
CA THR A 227 3.39 6.11 -0.97
C THR A 227 3.58 7.47 -1.63
N VAL A 228 4.81 8.00 -1.62
CA VAL A 228 5.16 9.36 -2.10
C VAL A 228 4.65 9.64 -3.53
N MET A 229 4.59 8.63 -4.39
CA MET A 229 4.01 8.81 -5.73
C MET A 229 2.51 9.12 -5.75
N SER A 230 1.77 8.83 -4.67
CA SER A 230 0.31 9.01 -4.64
C SER A 230 -0.20 10.09 -3.69
N TYR A 231 0.62 10.55 -2.74
CA TYR A 231 0.13 11.41 -1.65
C TYR A 231 0.74 12.80 -1.58
N THR A 232 1.85 13.06 -2.26
CA THR A 232 2.45 14.39 -2.32
C THR A 232 1.86 15.20 -3.45
N ASN A 233 1.57 16.48 -3.16
CA ASN A 233 1.18 17.46 -4.17
C ASN A 233 2.27 17.51 -5.26
N PRO A 234 1.93 17.50 -6.57
CA PRO A 234 2.92 17.62 -7.66
C PRO A 234 3.88 18.80 -7.49
N ALA A 235 3.49 19.84 -6.76
CA ALA A 235 4.32 20.99 -6.47
C ALA A 235 5.44 20.74 -5.42
N SER A 236 5.37 19.64 -4.67
CA SER A 236 6.37 19.29 -3.63
C SER A 236 7.19 18.05 -3.97
N ILE A 237 7.08 17.54 -5.19
CA ILE A 237 7.97 16.47 -5.66
C ILE A 237 9.38 17.03 -5.65
N ASP A 238 10.23 16.47 -4.80
CA ASP A 238 11.61 16.88 -4.67
C ASP A 238 12.28 16.87 -6.05
N LYS A 239 12.94 17.98 -6.41
CA LYS A 239 13.67 18.12 -7.68
C LYS A 239 14.62 16.95 -7.90
N GLU A 240 15.20 16.44 -6.83
CA GLU A 240 16.12 15.31 -6.87
C GLU A 240 15.41 14.00 -7.27
N MET A 241 14.19 13.78 -6.79
CA MET A 241 13.38 12.62 -7.17
C MET A 241 12.93 12.68 -8.63
N LEU A 242 12.50 13.86 -9.10
CA LEU A 242 12.20 14.09 -10.52
C LEU A 242 13.42 13.83 -11.40
N LEU A 243 14.60 14.26 -10.97
CA LEU A 243 15.85 13.99 -11.68
C LEU A 243 16.19 12.50 -11.70
N LYS A 244 15.98 11.75 -10.60
CA LYS A 244 16.18 10.29 -10.54
C LYS A 244 15.20 9.56 -11.46
N VAL A 245 13.90 9.92 -11.44
CA VAL A 245 12.89 9.35 -12.33
C VAL A 245 13.21 9.67 -13.80
N ARG A 246 13.52 10.92 -14.10
CA ARG A 246 13.94 11.34 -15.44
C ARG A 246 15.16 10.55 -15.91
N LYS A 247 16.20 10.45 -15.07
CA LYS A 247 17.40 9.68 -15.38
C LYS A 247 17.07 8.22 -15.73
N ARG A 248 16.26 7.56 -14.87
CA ARG A 248 15.82 6.19 -15.10
C ARG A 248 15.06 6.05 -16.42
N LEU A 249 14.11 6.94 -16.71
CA LEU A 249 13.35 6.92 -17.96
C LEU A 249 14.25 7.09 -19.18
N MET A 250 15.23 8.00 -19.10
CA MET A 250 16.16 8.27 -20.18
C MET A 250 17.19 7.16 -20.42
N GLU A 251 17.43 6.31 -19.42
CA GLU A 251 18.33 5.15 -19.50
C GLU A 251 17.58 3.85 -19.81
N THR A 252 16.25 3.83 -19.76
CA THR A 252 15.44 2.64 -20.03
C THR A 252 15.40 2.38 -21.54
N LYS A 253 15.85 1.20 -21.94
CA LYS A 253 15.80 0.76 -23.33
C LYS A 253 14.36 0.44 -23.75
N GLN A 254 14.00 0.93 -24.92
CA GLN A 254 12.68 0.72 -25.52
C GLN A 254 12.88 0.23 -26.96
N ARG A 255 11.94 -0.61 -27.42
CA ARG A 255 11.88 -1.03 -28.82
C ARG A 255 11.03 -0.03 -29.59
N LEU A 256 11.64 0.63 -30.55
CA LEU A 256 10.97 1.58 -31.44
C LEU A 256 10.60 0.86 -32.75
N ILE A 257 9.40 1.11 -33.27
CA ILE A 257 8.84 0.47 -34.45
C ILE A 257 8.21 1.53 -35.35
N CYS A 258 8.51 1.48 -36.64
CA CYS A 258 7.82 2.32 -37.59
C CYS A 258 6.41 1.78 -37.88
N VAL A 259 5.37 2.51 -37.47
CA VAL A 259 3.96 2.10 -37.67
C VAL A 259 3.57 2.18 -39.15
N ARG A 260 4.22 3.04 -39.96
CA ARG A 260 3.89 3.23 -41.36
C ARG A 260 4.30 2.05 -42.26
N CYS A 261 5.50 1.46 -42.03
CA CYS A 261 5.98 0.40 -42.91
C CYS A 261 6.26 -0.93 -42.18
N GLY A 262 6.28 -0.97 -40.86
CA GLY A 262 6.59 -2.16 -40.07
C GLY A 262 8.05 -2.66 -40.16
N LEU A 263 8.79 -2.24 -41.19
CA LEU A 263 10.12 -2.81 -41.55
C LEU A 263 11.27 -2.31 -40.67
N TRP A 264 11.08 -1.17 -40.01
CA TRP A 264 12.13 -0.61 -39.16
C TRP A 264 11.79 -0.78 -37.68
N GLN A 265 12.68 -1.45 -36.99
CA GLN A 265 12.67 -1.57 -35.55
C GLN A 265 14.07 -1.43 -34.98
N ARG A 266 14.20 -0.81 -33.83
CA ARG A 266 15.46 -0.64 -33.11
C ARG A 266 15.22 -0.53 -31.61
N VAL A 267 16.07 -1.20 -30.83
CA VAL A 267 16.12 -1.02 -29.37
C VAL A 267 17.12 0.07 -29.07
N MET A 268 16.66 1.12 -28.37
CA MET A 268 17.50 2.24 -28.01
C MET A 268 16.95 2.98 -26.78
N THR A 269 17.77 3.80 -26.15
CA THR A 269 17.37 4.66 -25.05
C THR A 269 16.82 5.99 -25.60
N PRO A 270 15.95 6.72 -24.84
CA PRO A 270 15.46 8.03 -25.27
C PRO A 270 16.58 9.05 -25.56
N ASN A 271 17.74 8.92 -24.94
CA ASN A 271 18.89 9.80 -25.17
C ASN A 271 19.50 9.65 -26.58
N GLU A 272 19.29 8.50 -27.24
CA GLU A 272 19.85 8.20 -28.55
C GLU A 272 18.94 8.56 -29.72
N THR A 273 17.75 9.14 -29.42
CA THR A 273 16.62 9.26 -30.37
C THR A 273 16.50 10.62 -31.07
N HIS A 274 17.52 11.21 -31.66
CA HIS A 274 17.36 12.47 -32.41
C HIS A 274 17.95 12.43 -33.80
N PRO A 275 17.19 12.84 -34.84
CA PRO A 275 15.73 12.89 -35.00
C PRO A 275 15.14 11.52 -35.40
N LEU A 276 13.96 11.17 -34.83
CA LEU A 276 13.30 9.90 -35.14
C LEU A 276 12.69 9.89 -36.54
N LYS A 277 13.35 9.22 -37.47
CA LYS A 277 12.85 8.96 -38.81
C LYS A 277 13.12 7.51 -39.20
N CYS A 278 12.11 6.88 -39.79
CA CYS A 278 12.27 5.53 -40.33
C CYS A 278 13.34 5.51 -41.45
N LYS A 279 14.30 4.59 -41.33
CA LYS A 279 15.37 4.44 -42.33
C LYS A 279 14.83 4.05 -43.72
N TYR A 280 13.73 3.29 -43.77
CA TYR A 280 13.15 2.73 -45.00
C TYR A 280 12.15 3.69 -45.65
N CYS A 281 11.10 4.08 -44.96
CA CYS A 281 10.04 4.89 -45.55
C CYS A 281 10.13 6.39 -45.24
N LYS A 282 11.16 6.82 -44.51
CA LYS A 282 11.40 8.21 -44.07
C LYS A 282 10.26 8.80 -43.20
N GLY A 283 9.26 8.01 -42.86
CA GLY A 283 8.13 8.41 -42.02
C GLY A 283 8.57 8.71 -40.59
N GLN A 284 7.81 9.60 -39.90
CA GLN A 284 8.03 9.96 -38.51
C GLN A 284 7.05 9.28 -37.56
N GLN A 285 6.18 8.44 -38.08
CA GLN A 285 5.21 7.68 -37.27
C GLN A 285 5.92 6.48 -36.62
N ILE A 286 6.49 6.72 -35.44
CA ILE A 286 7.23 5.72 -34.67
C ILE A 286 6.53 5.53 -33.35
N THR A 287 6.24 4.28 -32.99
CA THR A 287 5.74 3.89 -31.69
C THR A 287 6.85 3.23 -30.89
N CYS A 288 6.64 3.07 -29.57
CA CYS A 288 7.56 2.36 -28.68
C CYS A 288 6.81 1.27 -27.90
N THR A 289 7.53 0.18 -27.63
CA THR A 289 7.09 -0.89 -26.74
C THR A 289 8.24 -1.34 -25.86
N TYR A 290 8.00 -2.26 -24.93
CA TYR A 290 9.09 -2.80 -24.11
C TYR A 290 10.14 -3.56 -24.93
N GLU A 291 11.38 -3.57 -24.47
CA GLU A 291 12.50 -4.22 -25.17
C GLU A 291 12.22 -5.70 -25.51
N TYR A 292 11.49 -6.39 -24.63
CA TYR A 292 11.19 -7.84 -24.71
C TYR A 292 9.87 -8.20 -25.40
N ASP A 293 9.08 -7.21 -25.85
CA ASP A 293 7.83 -7.47 -26.57
C ASP A 293 8.11 -7.89 -28.02
N HIS A 294 8.30 -9.17 -28.21
CA HIS A 294 8.54 -9.77 -29.53
C HIS A 294 7.24 -10.11 -30.28
N GLU A 295 6.11 -10.24 -29.57
CA GLU A 295 4.84 -10.65 -30.17
C GLU A 295 4.08 -9.51 -30.85
N LEU A 296 4.28 -8.27 -30.42
CA LEU A 296 3.66 -7.08 -31.04
C LEU A 296 4.33 -6.67 -32.38
N VAL A 297 5.34 -7.39 -32.82
CA VAL A 297 6.17 -7.06 -33.99
C VAL A 297 5.89 -7.98 -35.19
N LYS A 298 4.99 -8.93 -35.05
CA LYS A 298 4.45 -9.76 -36.12
C LYS A 298 3.16 -9.15 -36.66
#